data_3ea188fa7d84da77ac3c817dec4cf94c
#
_entry.id   3ea188fa7d84da77ac3c817dec4cf94c
#
_cell.length_a   1.000
_cell.length_b   1.000
_cell.length_c   1.000
_cell.angle_alpha   90.00
_cell.angle_beta   90.00
_cell.angle_gamma   90.00
#
_symmetry.space_group_name_H-M   'P 1'
#
loop_
_entity.id
_entity.type
_entity.pdbx_description
1 polymer ?
#
loop_
_entity_poly.entity_id
_entity_poly.type
_entity_poly.pdbx_seq_one_letter_code
_entity_poly.pdbx_strand_id
1 'polypeptide(L)'
;MFYSEINNAGAIIRVYLFLFLWWDALEYRKSFLKKSFDNALHNHTLKLSDVKDSFYAFTEMLMQYKLVEKANPLKKDDKKWYANPIATRKVGQKELAKEIELQSSLTKGDIGNVIDNLVENLPKHLVNGESVQLGEFGTFRISFSSEGVVDKSKFNTKTIQPKVIFTPSVAFKKALEDIQYSQA
;
A
#
# COMPACT_ATOMS: atom_id res chain seq x y z
N MET A 1 22.78 17.37 38.29
CA MET A 1 21.75 17.48 37.27
C MET A 1 22.24 17.20 35.85
N PHE A 2 23.47 17.57 35.49
CA PHE A 2 24.05 17.33 34.15
C PHE A 2 24.41 15.86 33.85
N TYR A 3 24.69 15.02 34.81
CA TYR A 3 25.11 13.62 34.63
C TYR A 3 23.96 12.66 34.29
N SER A 4 22.70 13.00 34.58
CA SER A 4 21.56 12.17 34.27
C SER A 4 21.13 12.30 32.81
N GLU A 5 21.37 13.43 32.17
CA GLU A 5 21.02 13.65 30.74
C GLU A 5 22.01 12.96 29.79
N ILE A 6 23.30 12.89 30.16
CA ILE A 6 24.35 12.22 29.36
C ILE A 6 24.10 10.69 29.32
N ASN A 7 23.66 10.10 30.42
CA ASN A 7 23.33 8.66 30.46
C ASN A 7 22.09 8.30 29.62
N ASN A 8 21.14 9.19 29.53
CA ASN A 8 19.96 8.97 28.69
C ASN A 8 20.26 9.09 27.18
N ALA A 9 21.10 10.06 26.80
CA ALA A 9 21.55 10.22 25.40
C ALA A 9 22.40 9.01 24.95
N GLY A 10 23.29 8.50 25.81
CA GLY A 10 24.12 7.32 25.53
C GLY A 10 23.31 6.02 25.37
N ALA A 11 22.23 5.85 26.13
CA ALA A 11 21.31 4.71 25.99
C ALA A 11 20.52 4.80 24.69
N ILE A 12 20.06 5.98 24.33
CA ILE A 12 19.31 6.24 23.08
C ILE A 12 20.22 5.99 21.86
N ILE A 13 21.44 6.48 21.88
CA ILE A 13 22.44 6.23 20.82
C ILE A 13 22.74 4.74 20.66
N ARG A 14 22.83 3.97 21.74
CA ARG A 14 23.05 2.51 21.69
C ARG A 14 21.86 1.76 21.09
N VAL A 15 20.63 2.16 21.38
CA VAL A 15 19.42 1.57 20.78
C VAL A 15 19.37 1.89 19.29
N TYR A 16 19.70 3.10 18.87
CA TYR A 16 19.79 3.47 17.47
C TYR A 16 20.93 2.77 16.72
N LEU A 17 22.09 2.60 17.34
CA LEU A 17 23.21 1.82 16.78
C LEU A 17 22.85 0.34 16.63
N PHE A 18 22.10 -0.24 17.58
CA PHE A 18 21.65 -1.63 17.50
C PHE A 18 20.60 -1.82 16.41
N LEU A 19 19.67 -0.88 16.26
CA LEU A 19 18.70 -0.83 15.16
C LEU A 19 19.40 -0.57 13.81
N PHE A 20 20.47 0.21 13.78
CA PHE A 20 21.24 0.52 12.58
C PHE A 20 22.07 -0.67 12.10
N LEU A 21 22.65 -1.47 12.99
CA LEU A 21 23.41 -2.69 12.68
C LEU A 21 22.53 -3.86 12.21
N TRP A 22 21.25 -3.88 12.62
CA TRP A 22 20.27 -4.86 12.14
C TRP A 22 19.64 -4.48 10.79
N TRP A 23 20.03 -3.38 10.24
CA TRP A 23 19.39 -2.60 9.16
C TRP A 23 20.00 -2.80 7.76
N ASP A 24 20.97 -3.63 7.56
CA ASP A 24 21.72 -3.69 6.29
C ASP A 24 20.91 -4.13 5.03
N ALA A 25 19.59 -4.29 5.14
CA ALA A 25 18.77 -4.85 4.08
C ALA A 25 17.92 -3.86 3.25
N LEU A 26 17.79 -2.54 3.60
CA LEU A 26 16.79 -1.69 2.93
C LEU A 26 17.22 -0.22 2.74
N GLU A 27 17.74 0.11 1.56
CA GLU A 27 18.24 1.46 1.21
C GLU A 27 17.20 2.59 1.25
N TYR A 28 15.95 2.34 0.87
CA TYR A 28 14.90 3.36 0.81
C TYR A 28 14.50 3.88 2.21
N ARG A 29 14.54 3.01 3.21
CA ARG A 29 14.23 3.35 4.61
C ARG A 29 15.37 4.10 5.31
N LYS A 30 16.62 3.91 4.84
CA LYS A 30 17.80 4.68 5.32
C LYS A 30 17.60 6.17 5.10
N SER A 31 16.98 6.59 4.00
CA SER A 31 16.78 7.99 3.66
C SER A 31 15.74 8.68 4.57
N PHE A 32 14.64 8.02 4.89
CA PHE A 32 13.59 8.58 5.74
C PHE A 32 14.02 8.70 7.21
N LEU A 33 14.62 7.64 7.76
CA LEU A 33 15.10 7.69 9.15
C LEU A 33 16.37 8.54 9.30
N LYS A 34 17.22 8.58 8.27
CA LYS A 34 18.36 9.50 8.25
C LYS A 34 17.89 10.96 8.31
N LYS A 35 16.89 11.33 7.51
CA LYS A 35 16.31 12.69 7.51
C LYS A 35 15.63 13.03 8.83
N SER A 36 14.93 12.08 9.45
CA SER A 36 14.32 12.25 10.77
C SER A 36 15.38 12.36 11.88
N PHE A 37 16.46 11.57 11.78
CA PHE A 37 17.58 11.58 12.71
C PHE A 37 18.41 12.84 12.58
N ASP A 38 18.74 13.29 11.36
CA ASP A 38 19.50 14.51 11.11
C ASP A 38 18.72 15.75 11.60
N ASN A 39 17.41 15.80 11.45
CA ASN A 39 16.56 16.85 12.01
C ASN A 39 16.53 16.83 13.55
N ALA A 40 16.49 15.67 14.15
CA ALA A 40 16.45 15.50 15.59
C ALA A 40 17.80 15.83 16.25
N LEU A 41 18.92 15.50 15.59
CA LEU A 41 20.28 15.88 15.99
C LEU A 41 20.52 17.39 15.91
N HIS A 42 19.98 18.04 14.89
CA HIS A 42 20.14 19.48 14.69
C HIS A 42 19.41 20.31 15.76
N ASN A 43 18.34 19.80 16.33
CA ASN A 43 17.50 20.50 17.30
C ASN A 43 17.78 20.14 18.76
N HIS A 44 18.74 19.27 19.08
CA HIS A 44 19.11 18.83 20.44
C HIS A 44 17.96 18.37 21.35
N THR A 45 16.79 17.98 20.77
CA THR A 45 15.57 17.63 21.52
C THR A 45 14.98 16.29 21.08
N LEU A 46 15.71 15.19 21.31
CA LEU A 46 15.13 13.85 21.21
C LEU A 46 14.38 13.53 22.49
N LYS A 47 13.04 13.52 22.42
CA LYS A 47 12.22 12.98 23.51
C LYS A 47 12.02 11.48 23.29
N LEU A 48 11.92 10.73 24.39
CA LEU A 48 11.62 9.29 24.34
C LEU A 48 10.27 8.98 23.65
N SER A 49 9.32 9.94 23.65
CA SER A 49 8.08 9.91 22.88
C SER A 49 8.35 9.78 21.39
N ASP A 50 9.26 10.60 20.84
CA ASP A 50 9.52 10.68 19.40
C ASP A 50 10.14 9.36 18.88
N VAL A 51 10.92 8.70 19.73
CA VAL A 51 11.51 7.37 19.46
C VAL A 51 10.41 6.30 19.47
N LYS A 52 9.48 6.37 20.44
CA LYS A 52 8.33 5.46 20.51
C LYS A 52 7.41 5.64 19.32
N ASP A 53 7.08 6.87 18.96
CA ASP A 53 6.18 7.19 17.83
C ASP A 53 6.81 6.74 16.50
N SER A 54 8.14 6.90 16.34
CA SER A 54 8.87 6.38 15.18
C SER A 54 8.91 4.85 15.15
N PHE A 55 9.02 4.19 16.31
CA PHE A 55 8.99 2.73 16.42
C PHE A 55 7.59 2.18 16.14
N TYR A 56 6.54 2.80 16.65
CA TYR A 56 5.15 2.43 16.34
C TYR A 56 4.84 2.65 14.85
N ALA A 57 5.25 3.77 14.27
CA ALA A 57 5.13 4.00 12.82
C ALA A 57 5.85 2.92 12.00
N PHE A 58 6.99 2.41 12.47
CA PHE A 58 7.72 1.32 11.82
C PHE A 58 6.97 -0.02 11.90
N THR A 59 6.38 -0.35 13.03
CA THR A 59 5.59 -1.59 13.18
C THR A 59 4.28 -1.54 12.39
N GLU A 60 3.70 -0.36 12.18
CA GLU A 60 2.53 -0.17 11.32
C GLU A 60 2.82 -0.33 9.80
N MET A 61 4.08 -0.21 9.38
CA MET A 61 4.48 -0.42 7.97
C MET A 61 4.59 -1.89 7.56
N LEU A 62 4.44 -2.84 8.51
CA LEU A 62 4.48 -4.26 8.23
C LEU A 62 3.08 -4.74 7.80
N MET A 63 3.00 -5.38 6.62
CA MET A 63 1.75 -6.01 6.21
C MET A 63 1.50 -7.27 7.03
N GLN A 64 0.45 -7.26 7.83
CA GLN A 64 0.10 -8.39 8.67
C GLN A 64 -0.63 -9.47 7.88
N TYR A 65 -0.30 -10.73 8.16
CA TYR A 65 -0.99 -11.87 7.59
C TYR A 65 -1.32 -12.92 8.66
N LYS A 66 -2.36 -13.72 8.38
CA LYS A 66 -2.70 -14.93 9.14
C LYS A 66 -2.59 -16.15 8.26
N LEU A 67 -2.21 -17.26 8.84
CA LEU A 67 -2.23 -18.56 8.17
C LEU A 67 -3.64 -19.15 8.23
N VAL A 68 -4.15 -19.59 7.08
CA VAL A 68 -5.46 -20.24 6.95
C VAL A 68 -5.27 -21.58 6.24
N GLU A 69 -5.77 -22.64 6.87
CA GLU A 69 -5.78 -23.96 6.25
C GLU A 69 -6.85 -24.01 5.16
N LYS A 70 -6.47 -24.39 3.94
CA LYS A 70 -7.39 -24.58 2.82
C LYS A 70 -7.24 -26.01 2.28
N ALA A 71 -8.36 -26.71 2.14
CA ALA A 71 -8.40 -28.01 1.49
C ALA A 71 -8.46 -27.84 -0.03
N ASN A 72 -7.84 -28.77 -0.75
CA ASN A 72 -7.98 -28.85 -2.19
C ASN A 72 -9.43 -29.25 -2.54
N PRO A 73 -10.17 -28.50 -3.38
CA PRO A 73 -11.54 -28.84 -3.76
C PRO A 73 -11.68 -30.24 -4.41
N LEU A 74 -10.62 -30.70 -5.10
CA LEU A 74 -10.59 -32.02 -5.78
C LEU A 74 -10.09 -33.15 -4.88
N LYS A 75 -9.33 -32.84 -3.82
CA LYS A 75 -8.77 -33.80 -2.85
C LYS A 75 -8.91 -33.23 -1.44
N LYS A 76 -10.02 -33.48 -0.77
CA LYS A 76 -10.34 -32.89 0.54
C LYS A 76 -9.32 -33.20 1.65
N ASP A 77 -8.55 -34.28 1.49
CA ASP A 77 -7.51 -34.67 2.44
C ASP A 77 -6.17 -33.94 2.23
N ASP A 78 -5.98 -33.29 1.07
CA ASP A 78 -4.80 -32.45 0.79
C ASP A 78 -5.05 -31.03 1.30
N LYS A 79 -4.71 -30.80 2.56
CA LYS A 79 -4.83 -29.51 3.23
C LYS A 79 -3.49 -28.81 3.27
N LYS A 80 -3.48 -27.52 2.96
CA LYS A 80 -2.27 -26.66 2.95
C LYS A 80 -2.55 -25.34 3.64
N TRP A 81 -1.52 -24.79 4.27
CA TRP A 81 -1.56 -23.47 4.90
C TRP A 81 -1.23 -22.39 3.89
N TYR A 82 -2.04 -21.35 3.87
CA TYR A 82 -1.88 -20.19 2.99
C TYR A 82 -1.89 -18.90 3.80
N ALA A 83 -0.99 -17.97 3.44
CA ALA A 83 -1.00 -16.65 4.03
C ALA A 83 -2.19 -15.85 3.46
N ASN A 84 -3.00 -15.32 4.35
CA ASN A 84 -4.07 -14.38 4.01
C ASN A 84 -3.75 -13.01 4.62
N PRO A 85 -3.81 -11.92 3.86
CA PRO A 85 -3.59 -10.58 4.39
C PRO A 85 -4.65 -10.20 5.41
N ILE A 86 -4.25 -9.45 6.42
CA ILE A 86 -5.16 -8.82 7.38
C ILE A 86 -5.31 -7.36 6.95
N ALA A 87 -6.55 -6.96 6.59
CA ALA A 87 -6.84 -5.57 6.32
C ALA A 87 -6.88 -4.80 7.65
N THR A 88 -6.04 -3.78 7.79
CA THR A 88 -5.97 -2.97 9.00
C THR A 88 -7.05 -1.90 9.00
N ARG A 89 -7.13 -1.09 7.94
CA ARG A 89 -8.13 -0.02 7.82
C ARG A 89 -8.43 0.28 6.36
N LYS A 90 -9.51 1.03 6.12
CA LYS A 90 -9.86 1.56 4.81
C LYS A 90 -9.51 3.05 4.76
N VAL A 91 -8.62 3.43 3.87
CA VAL A 91 -8.32 4.83 3.56
C VAL A 91 -9.40 5.36 2.62
N GLY A 92 -10.04 6.47 2.99
CA GLY A 92 -11.06 7.10 2.18
C GLY A 92 -10.51 8.23 1.30
N GLN A 93 -11.32 8.68 0.32
CA GLN A 93 -10.96 9.76 -0.60
C GLN A 93 -10.51 11.04 0.13
N LYS A 94 -11.18 11.42 1.23
CA LYS A 94 -10.86 12.64 1.99
C LYS A 94 -9.48 12.58 2.67
N GLU A 95 -9.09 11.40 3.12
CA GLU A 95 -7.80 11.15 3.76
C GLU A 95 -6.69 11.18 2.70
N LEU A 96 -6.89 10.45 1.60
CA LEU A 96 -5.97 10.46 0.46
C LEU A 96 -5.78 11.88 -0.13
N ALA A 97 -6.87 12.63 -0.26
CA ALA A 97 -6.81 14.02 -0.73
C ALA A 97 -5.98 14.92 0.20
N LYS A 98 -6.06 14.70 1.52
CA LYS A 98 -5.24 15.43 2.50
C LYS A 98 -3.74 15.10 2.36
N GLU A 99 -3.42 13.83 2.11
CA GLU A 99 -2.03 13.40 1.89
C GLU A 99 -1.44 14.02 0.62
N ILE A 100 -2.22 14.06 -0.48
CA ILE A 100 -1.81 14.66 -1.75
C ILE A 100 -1.66 16.18 -1.61
N GLU A 101 -2.55 16.86 -0.87
CA GLU A 101 -2.47 18.30 -0.59
C GLU A 101 -1.13 18.68 0.06
N LEU A 102 -0.62 17.84 0.99
CA LEU A 102 0.68 18.07 1.63
C LEU A 102 1.88 17.93 0.69
N GLN A 103 1.71 17.28 -0.46
CA GLN A 103 2.77 16.98 -1.43
C GLN A 103 2.63 17.77 -2.75
N SER A 104 1.58 18.58 -2.89
CA SER A 104 1.27 19.30 -4.11
C SER A 104 0.84 20.75 -3.82
N SER A 105 0.69 21.55 -4.87
CA SER A 105 0.11 22.89 -4.78
C SER A 105 -1.42 22.91 -4.87
N LEU A 106 -2.06 21.72 -4.98
CA LEU A 106 -3.50 21.60 -5.11
C LEU A 106 -4.17 21.64 -3.75
N THR A 107 -5.36 22.26 -3.69
CA THR A 107 -6.20 22.19 -2.50
C THR A 107 -6.91 20.82 -2.42
N LYS A 108 -7.32 20.43 -1.24
CA LYS A 108 -8.14 19.23 -1.02
C LYS A 108 -9.42 19.20 -1.87
N GLY A 109 -9.99 20.38 -2.14
CA GLY A 109 -11.15 20.52 -3.01
C GLY A 109 -10.83 20.21 -4.47
N ASP A 110 -9.71 20.73 -4.97
CA ASP A 110 -9.27 20.46 -6.35
C ASP A 110 -8.97 18.97 -6.56
N ILE A 111 -8.32 18.33 -5.58
CA ILE A 111 -8.03 16.89 -5.61
C ILE A 111 -9.33 16.08 -5.62
N GLY A 112 -10.31 16.47 -4.79
CA GLY A 112 -11.64 15.86 -4.78
C GLY A 112 -12.31 15.92 -6.15
N ASN A 113 -12.33 17.11 -6.76
CA ASN A 113 -12.88 17.33 -8.10
C ASN A 113 -12.18 16.49 -9.18
N VAL A 114 -10.85 16.35 -9.10
CA VAL A 114 -10.09 15.49 -10.05
C VAL A 114 -10.51 14.03 -9.91
N ILE A 115 -10.63 13.53 -8.68
CA ILE A 115 -11.06 12.13 -8.44
C ILE A 115 -12.50 11.92 -8.94
N ASP A 116 -13.40 12.86 -8.65
CA ASP A 116 -14.81 12.75 -9.06
C ASP A 116 -14.94 12.77 -10.60
N ASN A 117 -14.20 13.64 -11.28
CA ASN A 117 -14.12 13.65 -12.76
C ASN A 117 -13.54 12.33 -13.32
N LEU A 118 -12.55 11.74 -12.65
CA LEU A 118 -11.99 10.45 -13.05
C LEU A 118 -13.02 9.34 -12.93
N VAL A 119 -13.77 9.29 -11.81
CA VAL A 119 -14.86 8.33 -11.58
C VAL A 119 -15.96 8.47 -12.62
N GLU A 120 -16.25 9.68 -13.09
CA GLU A 120 -17.28 9.93 -14.10
C GLU A 120 -16.81 9.57 -15.53
N ASN A 121 -15.58 9.92 -15.88
CA ASN A 121 -15.11 9.82 -17.27
C ASN A 121 -14.54 8.43 -17.62
N LEU A 122 -13.87 7.76 -16.68
CA LEU A 122 -13.26 6.46 -16.94
C LEU A 122 -14.27 5.40 -17.42
N PRO A 123 -15.48 5.26 -16.83
CA PRO A 123 -16.48 4.34 -17.35
C PRO A 123 -16.95 4.65 -18.77
N LYS A 124 -17.02 5.93 -19.16
CA LYS A 124 -17.45 6.35 -20.52
C LYS A 124 -16.54 5.74 -21.59
N HIS A 125 -15.22 5.82 -21.38
CA HIS A 125 -14.24 5.21 -22.28
C HIS A 125 -14.32 3.68 -22.27
N LEU A 126 -14.45 3.07 -21.10
CA LEU A 126 -14.53 1.61 -20.97
C LEU A 126 -15.76 1.03 -21.67
N VAL A 127 -16.92 1.71 -21.61
CA VAL A 127 -18.16 1.30 -22.31
C VAL A 127 -17.98 1.35 -23.83
N ASN A 128 -17.17 2.26 -24.36
CA ASN A 128 -16.81 2.32 -25.77
C ASN A 128 -15.79 1.23 -26.19
N GLY A 129 -15.37 0.36 -25.27
CA GLY A 129 -14.38 -0.68 -25.54
C GLY A 129 -12.94 -0.19 -25.52
N GLU A 130 -12.71 1.03 -25.08
CA GLU A 130 -11.38 1.62 -24.97
C GLU A 130 -10.69 1.15 -23.69
N SER A 131 -9.36 1.11 -23.70
CA SER A 131 -8.56 0.93 -22.49
C SER A 131 -8.02 2.30 -22.03
N VAL A 132 -8.06 2.55 -20.72
CA VAL A 132 -7.63 3.81 -20.13
C VAL A 132 -6.36 3.59 -19.35
N GLN A 133 -5.26 4.21 -19.80
CA GLN A 133 -3.98 4.21 -19.11
C GLN A 133 -3.84 5.48 -18.28
N LEU A 134 -3.61 5.34 -16.97
CA LEU A 134 -3.35 6.43 -16.04
C LEU A 134 -1.86 6.51 -15.69
N GLY A 135 -1.05 6.91 -16.66
CA GLY A 135 0.40 7.04 -16.50
C GLY A 135 1.03 5.80 -15.87
N GLU A 136 1.84 6.00 -14.84
CA GLU A 136 2.51 4.92 -14.11
C GLU A 136 1.61 4.22 -13.06
N PHE A 137 0.38 4.65 -12.90
CA PHE A 137 -0.57 3.94 -12.04
C PHE A 137 -0.94 2.58 -12.63
N GLY A 138 -1.31 2.54 -13.91
CA GLY A 138 -1.68 1.33 -14.62
C GLY A 138 -2.78 1.55 -15.65
N THR A 139 -3.35 0.44 -16.14
CA THR A 139 -4.33 0.44 -17.22
C THR A 139 -5.62 -0.24 -16.77
N PHE A 140 -6.74 0.42 -17.04
CA PHE A 140 -8.08 -0.12 -16.89
C PHE A 140 -8.60 -0.60 -18.23
N ARG A 141 -9.23 -1.76 -18.27
CA ARG A 141 -9.89 -2.31 -19.43
C ARG A 141 -11.14 -3.09 -19.04
N ILE A 142 -12.07 -3.23 -19.98
CA ILE A 142 -13.22 -4.08 -19.78
C ILE A 142 -12.92 -5.51 -20.24
N SER A 143 -13.51 -6.48 -19.58
CA SER A 143 -13.51 -7.88 -19.95
C SER A 143 -14.93 -8.43 -19.76
N PHE A 144 -15.28 -9.48 -20.47
CA PHE A 144 -16.58 -10.12 -20.38
C PHE A 144 -16.45 -11.58 -19.96
N SER A 145 -17.44 -12.07 -19.22
CA SER A 145 -17.76 -13.49 -19.12
C SER A 145 -19.18 -13.70 -19.66
N SER A 146 -19.44 -14.84 -20.29
CA SER A 146 -20.76 -15.21 -20.78
C SER A 146 -20.96 -16.70 -20.64
N GLU A 147 -22.22 -17.13 -20.72
CA GLU A 147 -22.56 -18.53 -20.88
C GLU A 147 -22.18 -18.99 -22.29
N GLY A 148 -21.59 -20.20 -22.39
CA GLY A 148 -21.27 -20.82 -23.66
C GLY A 148 -22.54 -21.43 -24.29
N VAL A 149 -22.64 -21.38 -25.64
CA VAL A 149 -23.70 -22.04 -26.41
C VAL A 149 -23.09 -22.93 -27.49
N VAL A 150 -23.75 -24.06 -27.78
CA VAL A 150 -23.28 -24.98 -28.83
C VAL A 150 -23.54 -24.39 -30.22
N ASP A 151 -24.65 -23.68 -30.38
CA ASP A 151 -25.05 -23.05 -31.65
C ASP A 151 -24.90 -21.53 -31.52
N LYS A 152 -24.05 -20.96 -32.37
CA LYS A 152 -23.78 -19.51 -32.42
C LYS A 152 -25.03 -18.67 -32.57
N SER A 153 -26.04 -19.17 -33.32
CA SER A 153 -27.30 -18.48 -33.52
C SER A 153 -28.16 -18.34 -32.26
N LYS A 154 -27.87 -19.17 -31.23
CA LYS A 154 -28.58 -19.16 -29.93
C LYS A 154 -27.87 -18.32 -28.86
N PHE A 155 -26.79 -17.63 -29.24
CA PHE A 155 -26.06 -16.80 -28.26
C PHE A 155 -26.96 -15.63 -27.78
N ASN A 156 -27.05 -15.52 -26.45
CA ASN A 156 -27.84 -14.47 -25.80
C ASN A 156 -26.91 -13.44 -25.18
N THR A 157 -26.92 -12.21 -25.68
CA THR A 157 -26.13 -11.10 -25.19
C THR A 157 -26.43 -10.71 -23.73
N LYS A 158 -27.62 -11.06 -23.21
CA LYS A 158 -28.01 -10.82 -21.81
C LYS A 158 -27.21 -11.65 -20.82
N THR A 159 -26.54 -12.73 -21.27
CA THR A 159 -25.64 -13.53 -20.42
C THR A 159 -24.26 -12.90 -20.24
N ILE A 160 -23.95 -11.85 -21.00
CA ILE A 160 -22.66 -11.14 -20.90
C ILE A 160 -22.60 -10.39 -19.58
N GLN A 161 -21.58 -10.70 -18.79
CA GLN A 161 -21.28 -10.02 -17.53
C GLN A 161 -19.97 -9.24 -17.68
N PRO A 162 -20.03 -7.89 -17.73
CA PRO A 162 -18.84 -7.08 -17.84
C PRO A 162 -18.07 -7.06 -16.51
N LYS A 163 -16.74 -7.04 -16.62
CA LYS A 163 -15.81 -6.89 -15.49
C LYS A 163 -14.77 -5.86 -15.84
N VAL A 164 -14.48 -4.96 -14.91
CA VAL A 164 -13.34 -4.05 -15.03
C VAL A 164 -12.09 -4.76 -14.53
N ILE A 165 -11.06 -4.78 -15.36
CA ILE A 165 -9.74 -5.32 -15.01
C ILE A 165 -8.78 -4.14 -14.90
N PHE A 166 -8.12 -4.03 -13.74
CA PHE A 166 -6.99 -3.15 -13.52
C PHE A 166 -5.69 -3.93 -13.65
N THR A 167 -4.79 -3.42 -14.49
CA THR A 167 -3.44 -3.97 -14.66
C THR A 167 -2.46 -2.91 -14.19
N PRO A 168 -1.81 -3.09 -13.03
CA PRO A 168 -0.84 -2.13 -12.52
C PRO A 168 0.38 -2.04 -13.43
N SER A 169 0.98 -0.86 -13.51
CA SER A 169 2.21 -0.61 -14.26
C SER A 169 3.41 -1.33 -13.64
N VAL A 170 4.53 -1.32 -14.35
CA VAL A 170 5.80 -1.85 -13.83
C VAL A 170 6.26 -1.05 -12.60
N ALA A 171 6.17 0.28 -12.66
CA ALA A 171 6.53 1.16 -11.55
C ALA A 171 5.67 0.90 -10.31
N PHE A 172 4.35 0.75 -10.49
CA PHE A 172 3.44 0.41 -9.40
C PHE A 172 3.77 -0.95 -8.77
N LYS A 173 4.09 -1.96 -9.58
CA LYS A 173 4.48 -3.29 -9.08
C LYS A 173 5.78 -3.23 -8.30
N LYS A 174 6.78 -2.51 -8.85
CA LYS A 174 8.07 -2.33 -8.19
C LYS A 174 7.94 -1.69 -6.81
N ALA A 175 7.03 -0.73 -6.65
CA ALA A 175 6.76 -0.12 -5.34
C ALA A 175 6.21 -1.11 -4.30
N LEU A 176 5.68 -2.26 -4.73
CA LEU A 176 5.16 -3.31 -3.85
C LEU A 176 6.19 -4.43 -3.56
N GLU A 177 7.34 -4.46 -4.23
CA GLU A 177 8.35 -5.51 -4.05
C GLU A 177 9.03 -5.44 -2.67
N ASP A 178 9.10 -4.25 -2.08
CA ASP A 178 9.75 -4.01 -0.78
C ASP A 178 8.82 -4.23 0.44
N ILE A 179 7.64 -4.84 0.24
CA ILE A 179 6.70 -5.10 1.34
C ILE A 179 7.30 -6.07 2.33
N GLN A 180 7.34 -5.66 3.60
CA GLN A 180 7.70 -6.53 4.71
C GLN A 180 6.45 -7.14 5.33
N TYR A 181 6.55 -8.41 5.73
CA TYR A 181 5.42 -9.16 6.26
C TYR A 181 5.65 -9.56 7.71
N SER A 182 4.61 -9.47 8.53
CA SER A 182 4.59 -10.03 9.89
C SER A 182 3.39 -10.94 10.09
N GLN A 183 3.59 -12.04 10.79
CA GLN A 183 2.50 -12.91 11.19
C GLN A 183 1.80 -12.31 12.42
N ALA A 184 0.48 -12.22 12.38
CA ALA A 184 -0.35 -11.79 13.51
C ALA A 184 -0.56 -12.89 14.52
#